data_d44118f40abb5b6a065c4f936fa70e34
#
_entry.id   d44118f40abb5b6a065c4f936fa70e34
#
_cell.length_a   1.000
_cell.length_b   1.000
_cell.length_c   1.000
_cell.angle_alpha   90.00
_cell.angle_beta   90.00
_cell.angle_gamma   90.00
#
_symmetry.space_group_name_H-M   'P 1'
#
loop_
_entity.id
_entity.type
_entity.pdbx_description
1 polymer ?
#
loop_
_entity_poly.entity_id
_entity_poly.type
_entity_poly.pdbx_seq_one_letter_code
_entity_poly.pdbx_strand_id
1 'polypeptide(L)'
;LQNLAQNNIYRDERSKEGVRALEKSLLGEGSRYTPSQAAELAGIPLEAARRIWRNMGFPDIAPNVPYFTDTDVRMLADLRALDDEGTIRMEYVVSLVRAEGQLTDRTVAWQIEALVHNIMVTENVDDNEARRKLLLDFPRYLEALEHLAVYAYRRQMYAGILRLGLRENNATSSGIAHLPLVRGVGFVDLVSYTSLVRNLDAAALSQLINHFEQSCLDVIAPLGG
;
A
#
# COMPACT_ATOMS: atom_id res chain seq x y z
N LEU A 1 -5.61 -14.09 6.58
CA LEU A 1 -4.50 -15.05 6.38
C LEU A 1 -4.88 -16.47 6.80
N GLN A 2 -5.59 -16.72 7.92
CA GLN A 2 -6.05 -18.07 8.31
C GLN A 2 -6.99 -18.70 7.27
N ASN A 3 -7.80 -17.93 6.55
CA ASN A 3 -8.64 -18.44 5.44
C ASN A 3 -7.87 -18.66 4.14
N LEU A 4 -6.73 -17.99 3.93
CA LEU A 4 -5.87 -18.21 2.77
C LEU A 4 -5.09 -19.52 2.87
N ALA A 5 -4.80 -19.99 4.10
CA ALA A 5 -4.15 -21.28 4.33
C ALA A 5 -5.02 -22.50 3.92
N GLN A 6 -6.32 -22.31 3.68
CA GLN A 6 -7.23 -23.36 3.20
C GLN A 6 -7.30 -23.44 1.66
N ASN A 7 -6.77 -22.47 0.94
CA ASN A 7 -6.72 -22.49 -0.51
C ASN A 7 -5.49 -23.24 -1.04
N ASN A 8 -5.68 -23.94 -2.14
CA ASN A 8 -4.85 -24.95 -2.80
C ASN A 8 -3.33 -24.59 -3.02
N ILE A 9 -2.93 -23.34 -2.77
CA ILE A 9 -1.56 -22.82 -3.00
C ILE A 9 -0.55 -23.42 -2.00
N TYR A 10 -1.01 -23.88 -0.82
CA TYR A 10 -0.16 -24.41 0.25
C TYR A 10 -0.04 -25.95 0.26
N ARG A 11 -0.38 -26.62 -0.83
CA ARG A 11 -0.43 -28.10 -0.84
C ARG A 11 0.95 -28.75 -0.98
N ASP A 12 1.91 -28.09 -1.62
CA ASP A 12 3.25 -28.65 -1.80
C ASP A 12 4.29 -27.96 -0.89
N GLU A 13 5.32 -28.70 -0.49
CA GLU A 13 6.38 -28.20 0.40
C GLU A 13 7.15 -27.03 -0.19
N ARG A 14 7.30 -26.97 -1.52
CA ARG A 14 7.99 -25.89 -2.21
C ARG A 14 7.24 -24.55 -2.08
N SER A 15 5.92 -24.58 -2.18
CA SER A 15 5.10 -23.38 -1.97
C SER A 15 5.14 -22.91 -0.52
N LYS A 16 5.17 -23.84 0.45
CA LYS A 16 5.33 -23.49 1.87
C LYS A 16 6.70 -22.86 2.16
N GLU A 17 7.74 -23.38 1.55
CA GLU A 17 9.10 -22.83 1.67
C GLU A 17 9.18 -21.43 1.04
N GLY A 18 8.58 -21.24 -0.14
CA GLY A 18 8.46 -19.94 -0.79
C GLY A 18 7.75 -18.91 0.10
N VAL A 19 6.64 -19.27 0.72
CA VAL A 19 5.92 -18.38 1.66
C VAL A 19 6.79 -18.02 2.87
N ARG A 20 7.52 -18.97 3.45
CA ARG A 20 8.43 -18.69 4.56
C ARG A 20 9.57 -17.77 4.15
N ALA A 21 10.15 -18.00 2.96
CA ALA A 21 11.19 -17.12 2.41
C ALA A 21 10.67 -15.71 2.17
N LEU A 22 9.47 -15.58 1.62
CA LEU A 22 8.78 -14.31 1.41
C LEU A 22 8.51 -13.60 2.73
N GLU A 23 7.96 -14.30 3.71
CA GLU A 23 7.69 -13.76 5.05
C GLU A 23 8.97 -13.22 5.70
N LYS A 24 10.07 -13.99 5.62
CA LYS A 24 11.37 -13.58 6.10
C LYS A 24 11.89 -12.32 5.40
N SER A 25 11.73 -12.24 4.08
CA SER A 25 12.19 -11.09 3.28
C SER A 25 11.39 -9.82 3.58
N LEU A 26 10.07 -9.93 3.77
CA LEU A 26 9.18 -8.78 3.98
C LEU A 26 9.10 -8.34 5.44
N LEU A 27 9.00 -9.30 6.36
CA LEU A 27 8.72 -9.01 7.78
C LEU A 27 9.94 -9.26 8.69
N GLY A 28 11.02 -9.79 8.13
CA GLY A 28 12.24 -10.13 8.86
C GLY A 28 12.14 -11.46 9.61
N GLU A 29 13.30 -11.90 10.11
CA GLU A 29 13.40 -12.97 11.11
C GLU A 29 13.32 -12.35 12.49
N GLY A 30 12.43 -12.86 13.33
CA GLY A 30 12.34 -12.32 14.69
C GLY A 30 11.24 -12.97 15.51
N SER A 31 11.12 -12.47 16.70
CA SER A 31 10.07 -12.87 17.63
C SER A 31 8.70 -12.57 17.06
N ARG A 32 7.75 -13.42 17.41
CA ARG A 32 6.33 -13.17 17.12
C ARG A 32 5.63 -12.81 18.42
N TYR A 33 4.86 -11.75 18.36
CA TYR A 33 4.16 -11.21 19.51
C TYR A 33 2.65 -11.33 19.33
N THR A 34 1.95 -11.60 20.42
CA THR A 34 0.51 -11.42 20.46
C THR A 34 0.17 -9.92 20.38
N PRO A 35 -1.06 -9.54 20.04
CA PRO A 35 -1.48 -8.13 20.04
C PRO A 35 -1.14 -7.40 21.34
N SER A 36 -1.35 -8.05 22.49
CA SER A 36 -1.06 -7.46 23.81
C SER A 36 0.43 -7.26 24.04
N GLN A 37 1.26 -8.24 23.70
CA GLN A 37 2.71 -8.14 23.84
C GLN A 37 3.30 -7.06 22.94
N ALA A 38 2.86 -6.98 21.68
CA ALA A 38 3.33 -5.95 20.75
C ALA A 38 2.96 -4.53 21.23
N ALA A 39 1.75 -4.34 21.73
CA ALA A 39 1.30 -3.06 22.29
C ALA A 39 2.10 -2.68 23.55
N GLU A 40 2.32 -3.63 24.46
CA GLU A 40 3.11 -3.46 25.69
C GLU A 40 4.56 -3.06 25.37
N LEU A 41 5.21 -3.79 24.47
CA LEU A 41 6.60 -3.50 24.05
C LEU A 41 6.72 -2.12 23.39
N ALA A 42 5.74 -1.71 22.60
CA ALA A 42 5.69 -0.38 22.01
C ALA A 42 5.27 0.71 23.01
N GLY A 43 4.80 0.32 24.20
CA GLY A 43 4.38 1.23 25.26
C GLY A 43 3.09 1.99 24.97
N ILE A 44 2.18 1.41 24.19
CA ILE A 44 0.86 2.01 23.88
C ILE A 44 -0.27 1.12 24.40
N PRO A 45 -1.45 1.68 24.72
CA PRO A 45 -2.61 0.88 25.08
C PRO A 45 -3.01 -0.07 23.95
N LEU A 46 -3.39 -1.30 24.27
CA LEU A 46 -3.80 -2.32 23.30
C LEU A 46 -4.91 -1.81 22.35
N GLU A 47 -5.88 -1.07 22.87
CA GLU A 47 -6.97 -0.53 22.05
C GLU A 47 -6.48 0.53 21.03
N ALA A 48 -5.44 1.29 21.37
CA ALA A 48 -4.80 2.22 20.44
C ALA A 48 -4.06 1.45 19.34
N ALA A 49 -3.29 0.41 19.70
CA ALA A 49 -2.61 -0.47 18.75
C ALA A 49 -3.62 -1.12 17.78
N ARG A 50 -4.70 -1.71 18.31
CA ARG A 50 -5.77 -2.30 17.48
C ARG A 50 -6.41 -1.32 16.53
N ARG A 51 -6.62 -0.09 17.00
CA ARG A 51 -7.17 0.98 16.14
C ARG A 51 -6.21 1.34 15.01
N ILE A 52 -4.90 1.42 15.28
CA ILE A 52 -3.87 1.65 14.27
C ILE A 52 -3.89 0.51 13.24
N TRP A 53 -3.78 -0.76 13.64
CA TRP A 53 -3.75 -1.90 12.74
C TRP A 53 -5.00 -2.01 11.86
N ARG A 54 -6.19 -1.80 12.45
CA ARG A 54 -7.45 -1.80 11.68
C ARG A 54 -7.49 -0.68 10.63
N ASN A 55 -6.97 0.50 10.97
CA ASN A 55 -6.91 1.60 10.01
C ASN A 55 -5.86 1.38 8.92
N MET A 56 -4.82 0.57 9.15
CA MET A 56 -3.92 0.07 8.10
C MET A 56 -4.57 -1.00 7.21
N GLY A 57 -5.75 -1.49 7.54
CA GLY A 57 -6.40 -2.59 6.80
C GLY A 57 -5.98 -3.98 7.26
N PHE A 58 -5.26 -4.10 8.38
CA PHE A 58 -4.85 -5.40 8.89
C PHE A 58 -6.02 -6.13 9.56
N PRO A 59 -6.07 -7.47 9.46
CA PRO A 59 -7.11 -8.28 10.08
C PRO A 59 -7.06 -8.20 11.59
N ASP A 60 -8.21 -8.39 12.24
CA ASP A 60 -8.30 -8.49 13.70
C ASP A 60 -7.72 -9.85 14.13
N ILE A 61 -6.61 -9.81 14.87
CA ILE A 61 -5.90 -11.00 15.32
C ILE A 61 -6.39 -11.41 16.71
N ALA A 62 -6.66 -12.70 16.89
CA ALA A 62 -7.08 -13.24 18.19
C ALA A 62 -6.02 -12.93 19.27
N PRO A 63 -6.44 -12.63 20.52
CA PRO A 63 -5.55 -12.11 21.57
C PRO A 63 -4.34 -12.98 21.90
N ASN A 64 -4.43 -14.28 21.69
CA ASN A 64 -3.41 -15.28 22.02
C ASN A 64 -2.62 -15.78 20.81
N VAL A 65 -2.84 -15.21 19.63
CA VAL A 65 -2.11 -15.62 18.40
C VAL A 65 -0.88 -14.74 18.21
N PRO A 66 0.33 -15.32 18.22
CA PRO A 66 1.55 -14.60 17.87
C PRO A 66 1.54 -14.27 16.36
N TYR A 67 1.48 -13.00 16.04
CA TYR A 67 1.35 -12.53 14.65
C TYR A 67 2.31 -11.38 14.34
N PHE A 68 2.45 -10.45 15.26
CA PHE A 68 3.23 -9.22 15.08
C PHE A 68 4.73 -9.46 15.25
N THR A 69 5.52 -8.67 14.56
CA THR A 69 6.98 -8.78 14.50
C THR A 69 7.66 -7.62 15.25
N ASP A 70 8.98 -7.66 15.35
CA ASP A 70 9.79 -6.55 15.87
C ASP A 70 9.60 -5.27 15.02
N THR A 71 9.32 -5.42 13.72
CA THR A 71 9.03 -4.28 12.83
C THR A 71 7.70 -3.62 13.18
N ASP A 72 6.67 -4.41 13.50
CA ASP A 72 5.39 -3.89 13.97
C ASP A 72 5.53 -3.14 15.30
N VAL A 73 6.29 -3.71 16.24
CA VAL A 73 6.57 -3.06 17.53
C VAL A 73 7.29 -1.71 17.33
N ARG A 74 8.33 -1.69 16.49
CA ARG A 74 9.06 -0.45 16.18
C ARG A 74 8.16 0.61 15.56
N MET A 75 7.35 0.24 14.58
CA MET A 75 6.42 1.16 13.93
C MET A 75 5.44 1.79 14.93
N LEU A 76 4.88 0.98 15.84
CA LEU A 76 4.01 1.50 16.90
C LEU A 76 4.76 2.43 17.85
N ALA A 77 6.01 2.11 18.21
CA ALA A 77 6.84 2.96 19.07
C ALA A 77 7.19 4.29 18.39
N ASP A 78 7.48 4.28 17.08
CA ASP A 78 7.74 5.50 16.31
C ASP A 78 6.52 6.41 16.26
N LEU A 79 5.31 5.84 16.04
CA LEU A 79 4.07 6.60 16.08
C LEU A 79 3.77 7.18 17.46
N ARG A 80 4.09 6.44 18.51
CA ARG A 80 3.98 6.95 19.90
C ARG A 80 4.95 8.10 20.14
N ALA A 81 6.21 7.98 19.69
CA ALA A 81 7.21 9.03 19.88
C ALA A 81 6.75 10.37 19.30
N LEU A 82 6.05 10.36 18.17
CA LEU A 82 5.46 11.58 17.58
C LEU A 82 4.41 12.23 18.48
N ASP A 83 3.64 11.44 19.23
CA ASP A 83 2.65 11.94 20.19
C ASP A 83 3.33 12.45 21.48
N ASP A 84 4.24 11.68 22.04
CA ASP A 84 5.02 12.02 23.25
C ASP A 84 5.83 13.31 23.08
N GLU A 85 6.39 13.56 21.90
CA GLU A 85 7.12 14.77 21.54
C GLU A 85 6.18 15.96 21.25
N GLY A 86 4.88 15.76 21.24
CA GLY A 86 3.89 16.76 20.88
C GLY A 86 3.91 17.18 19.42
N THR A 87 4.62 16.42 18.57
CA THR A 87 4.73 16.70 17.13
C THR A 87 3.40 16.47 16.43
N ILE A 88 2.69 15.38 16.78
CA ILE A 88 1.37 15.07 16.27
C ILE A 88 0.57 14.27 17.30
N ARG A 89 -0.67 14.70 17.57
CA ARG A 89 -1.52 13.99 18.53
C ARG A 89 -2.01 12.67 17.96
N MET A 90 -2.14 11.65 18.80
CA MET A 90 -2.56 10.29 18.42
C MET A 90 -3.87 10.24 17.62
N GLU A 91 -4.78 11.17 17.82
CA GLU A 91 -6.03 11.25 17.04
C GLU A 91 -5.78 11.51 15.53
N TYR A 92 -4.74 12.30 15.20
CA TYR A 92 -4.35 12.56 13.81
C TYR A 92 -3.49 11.44 13.23
N VAL A 93 -2.69 10.74 14.07
CA VAL A 93 -1.92 9.55 13.65
C VAL A 93 -2.84 8.52 13.01
N VAL A 94 -4.01 8.26 13.57
CA VAL A 94 -4.98 7.32 13.03
C VAL A 94 -5.44 7.71 11.60
N SER A 95 -5.56 9.00 11.32
CA SER A 95 -5.94 9.48 9.98
C SER A 95 -4.81 9.31 8.97
N LEU A 96 -3.56 9.55 9.37
CA LEU A 96 -2.37 9.31 8.53
C LEU A 96 -2.23 7.82 8.19
N VAL A 97 -2.32 6.98 9.22
CA VAL A 97 -2.21 5.52 9.07
C VAL A 97 -3.28 4.94 8.14
N ARG A 98 -4.52 5.48 8.21
CA ARG A 98 -5.61 5.06 7.33
C ARG A 98 -5.32 5.41 5.87
N ALA A 99 -4.85 6.63 5.62
CA ALA A 99 -4.51 7.06 4.27
C ALA A 99 -3.38 6.19 3.70
N GLU A 100 -2.33 5.95 4.49
CA GLU A 100 -1.20 5.11 4.09
C GLU A 100 -1.65 3.67 3.80
N GLY A 101 -2.41 3.04 4.72
CA GLY A 101 -2.88 1.66 4.54
C GLY A 101 -3.73 1.47 3.29
N GLN A 102 -4.69 2.37 3.02
CA GLN A 102 -5.56 2.28 1.85
C GLN A 102 -4.81 2.48 0.52
N LEU A 103 -3.89 3.45 0.48
CA LEU A 103 -3.12 3.72 -0.74
C LEU A 103 -2.10 2.63 -1.01
N THR A 104 -1.43 2.13 0.03
CA THR A 104 -0.45 1.04 -0.09
C THR A 104 -1.11 -0.26 -0.52
N ASP A 105 -2.27 -0.63 0.03
CA ASP A 105 -3.03 -1.82 -0.38
C ASP A 105 -3.31 -1.82 -1.89
N ARG A 106 -3.80 -0.69 -2.41
CA ARG A 106 -4.06 -0.53 -3.85
C ARG A 106 -2.77 -0.60 -4.67
N THR A 107 -1.72 0.09 -4.23
CA THR A 107 -0.42 0.09 -4.92
C THR A 107 0.15 -1.31 -5.02
N VAL A 108 0.14 -2.06 -3.91
CA VAL A 108 0.64 -3.44 -3.86
C VAL A 108 -0.19 -4.35 -4.77
N ALA A 109 -1.52 -4.23 -4.76
CA ALA A 109 -2.37 -5.01 -5.65
C ALA A 109 -2.02 -4.79 -7.12
N TRP A 110 -1.82 -3.55 -7.54
CA TRP A 110 -1.45 -3.21 -8.92
C TRP A 110 -0.04 -3.68 -9.29
N GLN A 111 0.92 -3.56 -8.38
CA GLN A 111 2.28 -4.05 -8.60
C GLN A 111 2.30 -5.57 -8.79
N ILE A 112 1.56 -6.31 -7.96
CA ILE A 112 1.44 -7.77 -8.08
C ILE A 112 0.85 -8.16 -9.43
N GLU A 113 -0.25 -7.54 -9.85
CA GLU A 113 -0.87 -7.86 -11.15
C GLU A 113 0.04 -7.51 -12.33
N ALA A 114 0.78 -6.41 -12.27
CA ALA A 114 1.75 -6.05 -13.30
C ALA A 114 2.90 -7.07 -13.39
N LEU A 115 3.42 -7.54 -12.25
CA LEU A 115 4.46 -8.56 -12.20
C LEU A 115 3.96 -9.93 -12.72
N VAL A 116 2.75 -10.33 -12.32
CA VAL A 116 2.11 -11.56 -12.83
C VAL A 116 1.97 -11.49 -14.35
N HIS A 117 1.43 -10.38 -14.87
CA HIS A 117 1.28 -10.21 -16.32
C HIS A 117 2.61 -10.24 -17.06
N ASN A 118 3.64 -9.58 -16.51
CA ASN A 118 4.99 -9.64 -17.09
C ASN A 118 5.51 -11.08 -17.17
N ILE A 119 5.36 -11.88 -16.11
CA ILE A 119 5.79 -13.28 -16.08
C ILE A 119 5.00 -14.10 -17.12
N MET A 120 3.67 -13.92 -17.19
CA MET A 120 2.84 -14.60 -18.19
C MET A 120 3.34 -14.37 -19.62
N VAL A 121 3.64 -13.11 -19.95
CA VAL A 121 4.07 -12.73 -21.31
C VAL A 121 5.51 -13.18 -21.60
N THR A 122 6.43 -12.93 -20.67
CA THR A 122 7.86 -13.21 -20.90
C THR A 122 8.20 -14.69 -20.89
N GLU A 123 7.48 -15.47 -20.07
CA GLU A 123 7.74 -16.90 -19.91
C GLU A 123 6.71 -17.79 -20.61
N ASN A 124 5.69 -17.18 -21.23
CA ASN A 124 4.60 -17.88 -21.92
C ASN A 124 3.92 -18.93 -21.03
N VAL A 125 3.52 -18.54 -19.83
CA VAL A 125 2.86 -19.39 -18.86
C VAL A 125 1.45 -18.85 -18.53
N ASP A 126 0.59 -19.69 -17.95
CA ASP A 126 -0.73 -19.26 -17.50
C ASP A 126 -0.67 -18.45 -16.19
N ASP A 127 -1.80 -17.84 -15.81
CA ASP A 127 -1.93 -17.01 -14.62
C ASP A 127 -1.54 -17.75 -13.32
N ASN A 128 -1.97 -19.00 -13.16
CA ASN A 128 -1.68 -19.79 -11.96
C ASN A 128 -0.19 -20.08 -11.82
N GLU A 129 0.46 -20.42 -12.93
CA GLU A 129 1.90 -20.66 -12.95
C GLU A 129 2.68 -19.36 -12.71
N ALA A 130 2.26 -18.25 -13.32
CA ALA A 130 2.87 -16.95 -13.12
C ALA A 130 2.80 -16.49 -11.64
N ARG A 131 1.65 -16.66 -10.99
CA ARG A 131 1.48 -16.35 -9.55
C ARG A 131 2.37 -17.21 -8.67
N ARG A 132 2.50 -18.49 -9.01
CA ARG A 132 3.39 -19.41 -8.28
C ARG A 132 4.86 -19.01 -8.43
N LYS A 133 5.28 -18.66 -9.64
CA LYS A 133 6.63 -18.16 -9.92
C LYS A 133 6.91 -16.85 -9.19
N LEU A 134 5.97 -15.91 -9.23
CA LEU A 134 6.09 -14.65 -8.51
C LEU A 134 6.28 -14.89 -7.00
N LEU A 135 5.52 -15.79 -6.39
CA LEU A 135 5.66 -16.12 -4.98
C LEU A 135 7.08 -16.60 -4.63
N LEU A 136 7.69 -17.40 -5.49
CA LEU A 136 9.04 -17.94 -5.28
C LEU A 136 10.14 -16.90 -5.55
N ASP A 137 9.93 -16.06 -6.55
CA ASP A 137 10.94 -15.12 -7.05
C ASP A 137 10.74 -13.69 -6.50
N PHE A 138 9.71 -13.43 -5.71
CA PHE A 138 9.37 -12.10 -5.21
C PHE A 138 10.54 -11.35 -4.53
N PRO A 139 11.40 -12.02 -3.74
CA PRO A 139 12.56 -11.35 -3.13
C PRO A 139 13.46 -10.62 -4.13
N ARG A 140 13.47 -11.03 -5.40
CA ARG A 140 14.25 -10.38 -6.47
C ARG A 140 13.72 -9.00 -6.86
N TYR A 141 12.42 -8.75 -6.65
CA TYR A 141 11.76 -7.50 -6.98
C TYR A 141 11.71 -6.53 -5.79
N LEU A 142 11.81 -7.06 -4.56
CA LEU A 142 11.51 -6.35 -3.33
C LEU A 142 12.31 -5.04 -3.20
N GLU A 143 13.64 -5.10 -3.31
CA GLU A 143 14.49 -3.93 -3.17
C GLU A 143 14.14 -2.80 -4.16
N ALA A 144 13.89 -3.16 -5.43
CA ALA A 144 13.52 -2.18 -6.46
C ALA A 144 12.15 -1.56 -6.18
N LEU A 145 11.17 -2.34 -5.71
CA LEU A 145 9.83 -1.86 -5.36
C LEU A 145 9.87 -0.95 -4.13
N GLU A 146 10.64 -1.30 -3.11
CA GLU A 146 10.84 -0.46 -1.92
C GLU A 146 11.51 0.87 -2.29
N HIS A 147 12.57 0.85 -3.09
CA HIS A 147 13.23 2.06 -3.58
C HIS A 147 12.27 2.94 -4.38
N LEU A 148 11.46 2.34 -5.25
CA LEU A 148 10.43 3.06 -6.02
C LEU A 148 9.40 3.70 -5.10
N ALA A 149 8.88 2.97 -4.12
CA ALA A 149 7.88 3.46 -3.17
C ALA A 149 8.43 4.65 -2.35
N VAL A 150 9.63 4.50 -1.78
CA VAL A 150 10.28 5.56 -1.00
C VAL A 150 10.58 6.78 -1.87
N TYR A 151 11.06 6.58 -3.10
CA TYR A 151 11.32 7.67 -4.04
C TYR A 151 10.04 8.43 -4.38
N ALA A 152 8.99 7.73 -4.77
CA ALA A 152 7.69 8.32 -5.12
C ALA A 152 7.10 9.10 -3.94
N TYR A 153 7.08 8.50 -2.75
CA TYR A 153 6.63 9.14 -1.52
C TYR A 153 7.38 10.46 -1.24
N ARG A 154 8.72 10.43 -1.27
CA ARG A 154 9.54 11.62 -1.02
C ARG A 154 9.30 12.72 -2.06
N ARG A 155 9.14 12.36 -3.33
CA ARG A 155 8.86 13.32 -4.41
C ARG A 155 7.49 13.96 -4.26
N GLN A 156 6.47 13.18 -3.94
CA GLN A 156 5.11 13.68 -3.70
C GLN A 156 5.04 14.56 -2.44
N MET A 157 5.71 14.14 -1.38
CA MET A 157 5.80 14.92 -0.15
C MET A 157 6.47 16.28 -0.41
N TYR A 158 7.61 16.29 -1.10
CA TYR A 158 8.29 17.53 -1.50
C TYR A 158 7.39 18.48 -2.30
N ALA A 159 6.74 17.93 -3.34
CA ALA A 159 5.81 18.72 -4.16
C ALA A 159 4.59 19.23 -3.34
N GLY A 160 4.10 18.42 -2.41
CA GLY A 160 3.02 18.80 -1.49
C GLY A 160 3.39 19.98 -0.59
N ILE A 161 4.56 19.90 0.05
CA ILE A 161 5.07 20.95 0.93
C ILE A 161 5.33 22.25 0.17
N LEU A 162 5.92 22.18 -1.02
CA LEU A 162 6.12 23.36 -1.85
C LEU A 162 4.80 24.04 -2.21
N ARG A 163 3.76 23.25 -2.53
CA ARG A 163 2.42 23.80 -2.80
C ARG A 163 1.83 24.52 -1.60
N LEU A 164 2.11 24.07 -0.37
CA LEU A 164 1.66 24.79 0.85
C LEU A 164 2.36 26.15 0.98
N GLY A 165 3.70 26.20 0.83
CA GLY A 165 4.46 27.44 0.93
C GLY A 165 4.10 28.49 -0.12
N LEU A 166 3.82 28.08 -1.37
CA LEU A 166 3.38 28.99 -2.43
C LEU A 166 1.98 29.59 -2.15
N ARG A 167 1.11 28.86 -1.43
CA ARG A 167 -0.23 29.32 -1.05
C ARG A 167 -0.18 30.36 0.09
N GLU A 168 0.70 30.19 1.04
CA GLU A 168 0.88 31.13 2.14
C GLU A 168 1.27 32.51 1.60
N ASN A 169 2.18 32.56 0.64
CA ASN A 169 2.59 33.79 -0.03
C ASN A 169 1.45 34.47 -0.81
N ASN A 170 0.53 33.68 -1.40
CA ASN A 170 -0.60 34.21 -2.12
C ASN A 170 -1.76 34.63 -1.20
N ALA A 171 -1.94 33.96 -0.06
CA ALA A 171 -2.98 34.27 0.92
C ALA A 171 -2.70 35.61 1.63
N THR A 172 -1.45 35.93 1.92
CA THR A 172 -1.04 37.23 2.49
C THR A 172 -1.33 38.41 1.56
N SER A 173 -1.35 38.17 0.23
CA SER A 173 -1.68 39.17 -0.78
C SER A 173 -3.18 39.41 -0.97
N SER A 174 -4.03 38.45 -0.59
CA SER A 174 -5.48 38.47 -0.92
C SER A 174 -6.39 38.57 0.30
N GLY A 175 -5.88 38.61 1.54
CA GLY A 175 -6.70 38.69 2.75
C GLY A 175 -7.63 37.50 3.02
N ILE A 176 -7.50 36.41 2.28
CA ILE A 176 -8.28 35.18 2.42
C ILE A 176 -7.44 34.15 3.18
N ALA A 177 -7.26 34.38 4.49
CA ALA A 177 -6.71 33.40 5.40
C ALA A 177 -7.71 32.23 5.53
N HIS A 178 -7.23 31.01 5.37
CA HIS A 178 -7.92 29.74 5.67
C HIS A 178 -8.94 29.18 4.66
N LEU A 179 -8.70 29.28 3.36
CA LEU A 179 -9.43 28.41 2.45
C LEU A 179 -8.86 26.98 2.50
N PRO A 180 -9.75 25.98 2.65
CA PRO A 180 -9.35 24.58 2.52
C PRO A 180 -8.69 24.33 1.15
N LEU A 181 -7.99 23.21 1.03
CA LEU A 181 -7.32 22.80 -0.20
C LEU A 181 -8.29 22.84 -1.38
N VAL A 182 -8.23 23.89 -2.20
CA VAL A 182 -9.06 23.97 -3.42
C VAL A 182 -8.43 23.07 -4.48
N ARG A 183 -9.13 22.02 -4.87
CA ARG A 183 -8.77 21.15 -5.98
C ARG A 183 -9.93 21.06 -6.95
N GLY A 184 -9.64 21.08 -8.25
CA GLY A 184 -10.58 20.62 -9.26
C GLY A 184 -10.72 19.10 -9.15
N VAL A 185 -11.96 18.63 -9.14
CA VAL A 185 -12.27 17.19 -9.24
C VAL A 185 -12.92 16.95 -10.58
N GLY A 186 -12.34 16.04 -11.36
CA GLY A 186 -12.87 15.62 -12.64
C GLY A 186 -13.14 14.11 -12.63
N PHE A 187 -14.09 13.70 -13.47
CA PHE A 187 -14.38 12.29 -13.72
C PHE A 187 -14.25 12.06 -15.22
N VAL A 188 -13.51 11.01 -15.56
CA VAL A 188 -13.34 10.55 -16.94
C VAL A 188 -13.75 9.09 -17.00
N ASP A 189 -14.56 8.72 -17.99
CA ASP A 189 -15.07 7.37 -18.14
C ASP A 189 -14.96 6.91 -19.59
N LEU A 190 -14.86 5.59 -19.78
CA LEU A 190 -14.86 4.95 -21.09
C LEU A 190 -16.29 4.76 -21.59
N VAL A 191 -16.63 5.39 -22.69
CA VAL A 191 -17.95 5.24 -23.31
C VAL A 191 -18.18 3.78 -23.70
N SER A 192 -19.32 3.24 -23.29
CA SER A 192 -19.72 1.85 -23.56
C SER A 192 -18.80 0.78 -22.94
N TYR A 193 -18.11 1.09 -21.85
CA TYR A 193 -17.17 0.18 -21.17
C TYR A 193 -17.75 -1.21 -20.93
N THR A 194 -18.98 -1.31 -20.42
CA THR A 194 -19.66 -2.60 -20.15
C THR A 194 -19.81 -3.47 -21.41
N SER A 195 -20.02 -2.85 -22.57
CA SER A 195 -20.11 -3.55 -23.85
C SER A 195 -18.76 -4.00 -24.37
N LEU A 196 -17.74 -3.17 -24.16
CA LEU A 196 -16.36 -3.49 -24.53
C LEU A 196 -15.83 -4.70 -23.74
N VAL A 197 -15.99 -4.68 -22.42
CA VAL A 197 -15.47 -5.74 -21.52
C VAL A 197 -16.06 -7.12 -21.84
N ARG A 198 -17.30 -7.20 -22.31
CA ARG A 198 -17.94 -8.49 -22.67
C ARG A 198 -17.25 -9.23 -23.81
N ASN A 199 -16.52 -8.51 -24.65
CA ASN A 199 -15.92 -9.03 -25.87
C ASN A 199 -14.39 -9.09 -25.83
N LEU A 200 -13.78 -8.69 -24.71
CA LEU A 200 -12.33 -8.67 -24.53
C LEU A 200 -11.90 -9.82 -23.61
N ASP A 201 -10.78 -10.43 -23.92
CA ASP A 201 -10.08 -11.28 -22.99
C ASP A 201 -9.36 -10.43 -21.92
N ALA A 202 -8.83 -11.09 -20.88
CA ALA A 202 -8.18 -10.42 -19.78
C ALA A 202 -6.95 -9.58 -20.21
N ALA A 203 -6.20 -10.04 -21.20
CA ALA A 203 -5.01 -9.34 -21.71
C ALA A 203 -5.40 -8.07 -22.47
N ALA A 204 -6.38 -8.16 -23.36
CA ALA A 204 -6.90 -7.02 -24.12
C ALA A 204 -7.57 -5.99 -23.20
N LEU A 205 -8.28 -6.46 -22.17
CA LEU A 205 -8.87 -5.59 -21.15
C LEU A 205 -7.80 -4.82 -20.37
N SER A 206 -6.75 -5.50 -19.93
CA SER A 206 -5.63 -4.87 -19.23
C SER A 206 -4.94 -3.81 -20.09
N GLN A 207 -4.72 -4.10 -21.37
CA GLN A 207 -4.14 -3.15 -22.33
C GLN A 207 -5.04 -1.93 -22.51
N LEU A 208 -6.35 -2.11 -22.63
CA LEU A 208 -7.32 -1.02 -22.75
C LEU A 208 -7.29 -0.10 -21.53
N ILE A 209 -7.30 -0.68 -20.33
CA ILE A 209 -7.26 0.09 -19.08
C ILE A 209 -5.94 0.86 -18.97
N ASN A 210 -4.81 0.21 -19.21
CA ASN A 210 -3.49 0.85 -19.15
C ASN A 210 -3.40 2.01 -20.17
N HIS A 211 -3.90 1.81 -21.37
CA HIS A 211 -3.90 2.88 -22.39
C HIS A 211 -4.80 4.05 -21.99
N PHE A 212 -5.97 3.78 -21.44
CA PHE A 212 -6.88 4.80 -20.93
C PHE A 212 -6.24 5.61 -19.79
N GLU A 213 -5.70 4.94 -18.80
CA GLU A 213 -5.02 5.59 -17.66
C GLU A 213 -3.82 6.43 -18.13
N GLN A 214 -3.00 5.89 -19.03
CA GLN A 214 -1.85 6.61 -19.58
C GLN A 214 -2.32 7.87 -20.33
N SER A 215 -3.36 7.77 -21.13
CA SER A 215 -3.92 8.91 -21.86
C SER A 215 -4.43 10.01 -20.91
N CYS A 216 -5.05 9.62 -19.80
CA CYS A 216 -5.47 10.57 -18.76
C CYS A 216 -4.26 11.24 -18.10
N LEU A 217 -3.24 10.46 -17.73
CA LEU A 217 -2.02 10.96 -17.10
C LEU A 217 -1.25 11.92 -18.01
N ASP A 218 -1.15 11.62 -19.30
CA ASP A 218 -0.44 12.47 -20.28
C ASP A 218 -1.05 13.87 -20.40
N VAL A 219 -2.35 13.99 -20.12
CA VAL A 219 -3.06 15.28 -20.13
C VAL A 219 -2.99 15.97 -18.76
N ILE A 220 -3.18 15.24 -17.68
CA ILE A 220 -3.38 15.80 -16.33
C ILE A 220 -2.05 16.11 -15.65
N ALA A 221 -1.09 15.20 -15.72
CA ALA A 221 0.18 15.34 -14.98
C ALA A 221 1.02 16.56 -15.40
N PRO A 222 1.13 16.94 -16.69
CA PRO A 222 1.84 18.16 -17.09
C PRO A 222 1.24 19.44 -16.53
N LEU A 223 -0.06 19.41 -16.18
CA LEU A 223 -0.79 20.53 -15.59
C LEU A 223 -0.76 20.55 -14.05
N GLY A 224 -0.04 19.60 -13.43
CA GLY A 224 0.10 19.51 -11.97
C GLY A 224 -1.09 18.84 -11.26
N GLY A 225 -1.87 18.11 -12.01
CA GLY A 225 -3.01 17.30 -11.50
C GLY A 225 -2.58 15.92 -11.00
#